data_9d7cd4cafd66d81458bb857b8a6bd2ad
#
_entry.id   9d7cd4cafd66d81458bb857b8a6bd2ad
#
_cell.length_a   1.000
_cell.length_b   1.000
_cell.length_c   1.000
_cell.angle_alpha   90.00
_cell.angle_beta   90.00
_cell.angle_gamma   90.00
#
_symmetry.space_group_name_H-M   'P 1'
#
loop_
_entity.id
_entity.type
_entity.pdbx_description
1 polymer ?
#
loop_
_entity_poly.entity_id
_entity_poly.type
_entity_poly.pdbx_seq_one_letter_code
_entity_poly.pdbx_strand_id
1 'polypeptide(L)'
;MMLYVNEILGASFCLFSVVLGAFTSHYLKNIISDSAIQSFEVGVRYLMYHGIVLMILPQFYLDINPLVFKFFVAGTCIFSFSIFLLSIKSLIKINLNWLGPLTPVGGGILIIAWIFLLIELIVPFIN
;
A
#
# COMPACT_ATOMS: atom_id res chain seq x y z
N MET A 1 -10.70 -21.40 7.84
CA MET A 1 -9.45 -20.80 8.34
C MET A 1 -8.73 -19.89 7.33
N MET A 2 -8.99 -20.00 6.03
CA MET A 2 -8.48 -19.02 5.04
C MET A 2 -9.29 -17.71 4.96
N LEU A 3 -10.38 -17.59 5.67
CA LEU A 3 -11.37 -16.50 5.55
C LEU A 3 -10.88 -15.13 6.04
N TYR A 4 -9.83 -15.06 6.83
CA TYR A 4 -9.41 -13.80 7.46
C TYR A 4 -8.00 -13.33 7.09
N VAL A 5 -7.35 -13.94 6.12
CA VAL A 5 -5.96 -13.58 5.76
C VAL A 5 -5.90 -12.16 5.19
N ASN A 6 -6.85 -11.80 4.33
CA ASN A 6 -6.90 -10.46 3.74
C ASN A 6 -7.21 -9.40 4.80
N GLU A 7 -8.14 -9.69 5.71
CA GLU A 7 -8.50 -8.79 6.82
C GLU A 7 -7.33 -8.62 7.79
N ILE A 8 -6.61 -9.68 8.11
CA ILE A 8 -5.41 -9.61 8.97
C ILE A 8 -4.32 -8.77 8.30
N LEU A 9 -4.06 -8.98 7.02
CA LEU A 9 -3.12 -8.16 6.26
C LEU A 9 -3.59 -6.71 6.19
N GLY A 10 -4.87 -6.47 5.93
CA GLY A 10 -5.46 -5.15 5.90
C GLY A 10 -5.33 -4.43 7.24
N ALA A 11 -5.69 -5.08 8.33
CA ALA A 11 -5.54 -4.53 9.68
C ALA A 11 -4.07 -4.24 10.02
N SER A 12 -3.15 -5.13 9.60
CA SER A 12 -1.71 -4.92 9.77
C SER A 12 -1.23 -3.68 9.00
N PHE A 13 -1.67 -3.49 7.75
CA PHE A 13 -1.33 -2.30 6.98
C PHE A 13 -1.86 -1.02 7.63
N CYS A 14 -3.10 -1.04 8.14
CA CYS A 14 -3.67 0.08 8.87
C CYS A 14 -2.87 0.38 10.15
N LEU A 15 -2.53 -0.64 10.93
CA LEU A 15 -1.71 -0.49 12.13
C LEU A 15 -0.34 0.15 11.81
N PHE A 16 0.38 -0.40 10.82
CA PHE A 16 1.67 0.16 10.40
C PHE A 16 1.52 1.59 9.88
N SER A 17 0.46 1.89 9.14
CA SER A 17 0.19 3.24 8.66
C SER A 17 0.04 4.23 9.81
N VAL A 18 -0.72 3.89 10.86
CA VAL A 18 -0.89 4.76 12.05
C VAL A 18 0.45 4.95 12.77
N VAL A 19 1.19 3.88 13.00
CA VAL A 19 2.50 3.94 13.68
C VAL A 19 3.49 4.79 12.88
N LEU A 20 3.60 4.55 11.57
CA LEU A 20 4.53 5.29 10.71
C LEU A 20 4.12 6.76 10.54
N GLY A 21 2.82 7.05 10.49
CA GLY A 21 2.31 8.42 10.45
C GLY A 21 2.65 9.19 11.72
N ALA A 22 2.47 8.58 12.89
CA ALA A 22 2.89 9.17 14.16
C ALA A 22 4.41 9.38 14.23
N PHE A 23 5.19 8.40 13.78
CA PHE A 23 6.66 8.50 13.71
C PHE A 23 7.12 9.63 12.79
N THR A 24 6.46 9.81 11.65
CA THR A 24 6.74 10.91 10.72
C THR A 24 6.52 12.26 11.38
N SER A 25 5.37 12.44 12.02
CA SER A 25 4.98 13.72 12.63
C SER A 25 5.84 14.12 13.82
N HIS A 26 6.33 13.17 14.60
CA HIS A 26 7.05 13.44 15.84
C HIS A 26 8.57 13.36 15.72
N TYR A 27 9.08 12.53 14.82
CA TYR A 27 10.50 12.25 14.74
C TYR A 27 11.12 12.62 13.39
N LEU A 28 10.59 12.05 12.28
CA LEU A 28 11.21 12.21 10.96
C LEU A 28 11.24 13.67 10.49
N LYS A 29 10.22 14.46 10.78
CA LYS A 29 10.15 15.88 10.39
C LYS A 29 11.33 16.72 10.88
N ASN A 30 12.07 16.25 11.89
CA ASN A 30 13.21 16.99 12.44
C ASN A 30 14.54 16.55 11.84
N ILE A 31 14.59 15.46 11.06
CA ILE A 31 15.85 14.82 10.63
C ILE A 31 15.94 14.55 9.13
N ILE A 32 14.84 14.66 8.38
CA ILE A 32 14.85 14.55 6.91
C ILE A 32 14.21 15.80 6.28
N SER A 33 14.39 15.99 4.98
CA SER A 33 13.87 17.15 4.25
C SER A 33 12.34 17.13 4.13
N ASP A 34 11.73 18.32 3.96
CA ASP A 34 10.28 18.44 3.76
C ASP A 34 9.77 17.63 2.56
N SER A 35 10.54 17.59 1.47
CA SER A 35 10.18 16.78 0.30
C SER A 35 10.20 15.27 0.60
N ALA A 36 11.14 14.82 1.44
CA ALA A 36 11.19 13.42 1.88
C ALA A 36 10.03 13.10 2.83
N ILE A 37 9.64 14.04 3.70
CA ILE A 37 8.44 13.91 4.56
C ILE A 37 7.20 13.74 3.70
N GLN A 38 6.97 14.61 2.72
CA GLN A 38 5.81 14.53 1.82
C GLN A 38 5.75 13.18 1.10
N SER A 39 6.89 12.70 0.61
CA SER A 39 6.97 11.38 -0.02
C SER A 39 6.63 10.25 0.94
N PHE A 40 7.18 10.29 2.16
CA PHE A 40 6.91 9.30 3.20
C PHE A 40 5.41 9.24 3.54
N GLU A 41 4.77 10.41 3.69
CA GLU A 41 3.33 10.51 3.94
C GLU A 41 2.47 9.93 2.81
N VAL A 42 2.92 10.01 1.55
CA VAL A 42 2.25 9.32 0.43
C VAL A 42 2.26 7.80 0.69
N GLY A 43 3.40 7.23 1.05
CA GLY A 43 3.50 5.81 1.39
C GLY A 43 2.56 5.41 2.55
N VAL A 44 2.50 6.24 3.60
CA VAL A 44 1.59 6.04 4.76
C VAL A 44 0.13 6.04 4.32
N ARG A 45 -0.29 7.01 3.51
CA ARG A 45 -1.68 7.10 3.00
C ARG A 45 -2.06 5.89 2.16
N TYR A 46 -1.20 5.48 1.23
CA TYR A 46 -1.47 4.32 0.36
C TYR A 46 -1.53 3.03 1.15
N LEU A 47 -0.69 2.88 2.18
CA LEU A 47 -0.75 1.74 3.08
C LEU A 47 -2.10 1.68 3.83
N MET A 48 -2.60 2.83 4.32
CA MET A 48 -3.90 2.93 4.97
C MET A 48 -5.05 2.63 4.01
N TYR A 49 -5.09 3.27 2.83
CA TYR A 49 -6.19 3.10 1.88
C TYR A 49 -6.35 1.64 1.46
N HIS A 50 -5.25 0.98 1.11
CA HIS A 50 -5.31 -0.41 0.66
C HIS A 50 -5.48 -1.39 1.83
N GLY A 51 -5.03 -1.03 3.04
CA GLY A 51 -5.35 -1.77 4.25
C GLY A 51 -6.85 -1.82 4.50
N ILE A 52 -7.54 -0.67 4.40
CA ILE A 52 -9.00 -0.58 4.52
C ILE A 52 -9.70 -1.39 3.41
N VAL A 53 -9.23 -1.28 2.17
CA VAL A 53 -9.77 -2.06 1.04
C VAL A 53 -9.69 -3.56 1.31
N LEU A 54 -8.54 -4.07 1.78
CA LEU A 54 -8.35 -5.48 2.11
C LEU A 54 -9.26 -5.97 3.24
N MET A 55 -9.62 -5.09 4.19
CA MET A 55 -10.54 -5.42 5.28
C MET A 55 -12.00 -5.42 4.83
N ILE A 56 -12.38 -4.52 3.93
CA ILE A 56 -13.77 -4.30 3.55
C ILE A 56 -14.20 -5.22 2.41
N LEU A 57 -13.36 -5.44 1.39
CA LEU A 57 -13.74 -6.23 0.22
C LEU A 57 -14.27 -7.64 0.54
N PRO A 58 -13.68 -8.40 1.48
CA PRO A 58 -14.20 -9.72 1.83
C PRO A 58 -15.59 -9.69 2.49
N GLN A 59 -16.04 -8.53 2.99
CA GLN A 59 -17.35 -8.39 3.64
C GLN A 59 -18.50 -8.25 2.62
N PHE A 60 -18.19 -7.87 1.39
CA PHE A 60 -19.19 -7.91 0.33
C PHE A 60 -19.35 -9.36 -0.12
N TYR A 61 -20.59 -9.84 -0.19
CA TYR A 61 -20.94 -11.19 -0.68
C TYR A 61 -20.69 -11.33 -2.21
N LEU A 62 -19.57 -10.81 -2.67
CA LEU A 62 -19.13 -10.87 -4.07
C LEU A 62 -18.04 -11.93 -4.17
N ASP A 63 -18.16 -12.79 -5.17
CA ASP A 63 -17.12 -13.79 -5.48
C ASP A 63 -15.96 -13.14 -6.24
N ILE A 64 -15.22 -12.28 -5.52
CA ILE A 64 -14.08 -11.54 -6.08
C ILE A 64 -12.91 -12.50 -6.27
N ASN A 65 -12.33 -12.47 -7.47
CA ASN A 65 -11.17 -13.29 -7.80
C ASN A 65 -10.02 -13.05 -6.79
N PRO A 66 -9.47 -14.11 -6.18
CA PRO A 66 -8.37 -13.99 -5.22
C PRO A 66 -7.13 -13.25 -5.75
N LEU A 67 -6.93 -13.19 -7.07
CA LEU A 67 -5.83 -12.43 -7.68
C LEU A 67 -5.94 -10.92 -7.39
N VAL A 68 -7.14 -10.37 -7.29
CA VAL A 68 -7.36 -8.95 -6.95
C VAL A 68 -6.71 -8.62 -5.61
N PHE A 69 -6.95 -9.46 -4.60
CA PHE A 69 -6.34 -9.29 -3.27
C PHE A 69 -4.81 -9.39 -3.32
N LYS A 70 -4.28 -10.36 -4.08
CA LYS A 70 -2.83 -10.54 -4.24
C LYS A 70 -2.18 -9.31 -4.88
N PHE A 71 -2.81 -8.73 -5.89
CA PHE A 71 -2.31 -7.50 -6.52
C PHE A 71 -2.37 -6.31 -5.57
N PHE A 72 -3.44 -6.16 -4.78
CA PHE A 72 -3.50 -5.12 -3.76
C PHE A 72 -2.39 -5.28 -2.72
N VAL A 73 -2.17 -6.47 -2.20
CA VAL A 73 -1.10 -6.73 -1.22
C VAL A 73 0.28 -6.46 -1.82
N ALA A 74 0.58 -7.07 -2.97
CA ALA A 74 1.89 -6.93 -3.61
C ALA A 74 2.17 -5.48 -4.02
N GLY A 75 1.21 -4.83 -4.67
CA GLY A 75 1.33 -3.44 -5.11
C GLY A 75 1.53 -2.49 -3.93
N THR A 76 0.76 -2.65 -2.86
CA THR A 76 0.89 -1.81 -1.65
C THR A 76 2.23 -2.01 -0.98
N CYS A 77 2.68 -3.25 -0.82
CA CYS A 77 3.99 -3.54 -0.25
C CYS A 77 5.10 -2.90 -1.08
N ILE A 78 5.15 -3.18 -2.39
CA ILE A 78 6.21 -2.65 -3.26
C ILE A 78 6.18 -1.13 -3.28
N PHE A 79 5.01 -0.51 -3.42
CA PHE A 79 4.86 0.94 -3.50
C PHE A 79 5.24 1.63 -2.18
N SER A 80 4.58 1.27 -1.08
CA SER A 80 4.77 1.97 0.20
C SER A 80 6.14 1.71 0.80
N PHE A 81 6.65 0.47 0.80
CA PHE A 81 7.96 0.19 1.39
C PHE A 81 9.10 0.78 0.58
N SER A 82 9.02 0.80 -0.77
CA SER A 82 10.03 1.48 -1.59
C SER A 82 10.07 2.99 -1.28
N ILE A 83 8.91 3.64 -1.15
CA ILE A 83 8.83 5.05 -0.78
C ILE A 83 9.42 5.29 0.62
N PHE A 84 9.10 4.47 1.60
CA PHE A 84 9.64 4.62 2.96
C PHE A 84 11.16 4.57 2.96
N LEU A 85 11.75 3.56 2.32
CA LEU A 85 13.20 3.42 2.24
C LEU A 85 13.85 4.57 1.47
N LEU A 86 13.27 5.00 0.36
CA LEU A 86 13.79 6.13 -0.43
C LEU A 86 13.69 7.45 0.34
N SER A 87 12.65 7.66 1.13
CA SER A 87 12.47 8.89 1.91
C SER A 87 13.50 9.03 3.04
N ILE A 88 13.92 7.91 3.63
CA ILE A 88 14.92 7.91 4.71
C ILE A 88 16.34 7.61 4.22
N LYS A 89 16.57 7.57 2.91
CA LYS A 89 17.89 7.21 2.34
C LYS A 89 19.04 8.10 2.82
N SER A 90 18.76 9.36 3.18
CA SER A 90 19.76 10.27 3.73
C SER A 90 20.29 9.84 5.10
N LEU A 91 19.52 9.02 5.84
CA LEU A 91 19.89 8.49 7.15
C LEU A 91 20.61 7.14 7.06
N ILE A 92 20.49 6.47 5.91
CA ILE A 92 21.00 5.12 5.69
C ILE A 92 22.24 5.22 4.80
N LYS A 93 23.40 4.72 5.25
CA LYS A 93 24.66 4.71 4.47
C LYS A 93 24.70 3.61 3.39
N ILE A 94 23.56 3.27 2.79
CA ILE A 94 23.44 2.24 1.76
C ILE A 94 22.92 2.88 0.48
N ASN A 95 23.43 2.46 -0.67
CA ASN A 95 22.92 2.92 -1.95
C ASN A 95 21.55 2.27 -2.24
N LEU A 96 20.49 3.09 -2.16
CA LEU A 96 19.11 2.68 -2.41
C LEU A 96 18.59 3.13 -3.79
N ASN A 97 19.44 3.59 -4.69
CA ASN A 97 19.00 4.12 -6.00
C ASN A 97 18.28 3.07 -6.85
N TRP A 98 18.57 1.78 -6.64
CA TRP A 98 17.89 0.68 -7.32
C TRP A 98 16.40 0.55 -6.94
N LEU A 99 15.98 1.12 -5.80
CA LEU A 99 14.57 1.17 -5.40
C LEU A 99 13.74 2.19 -6.18
N GLY A 100 14.38 3.17 -6.84
CA GLY A 100 13.68 4.21 -7.58
C GLY A 100 12.66 3.67 -8.58
N PRO A 101 13.04 2.73 -9.46
CA PRO A 101 12.10 2.11 -10.40
C PRO A 101 11.03 1.22 -9.74
N LEU A 102 11.24 0.78 -8.51
CA LEU A 102 10.34 -0.13 -7.82
C LEU A 102 9.02 0.55 -7.41
N THR A 103 9.08 1.83 -7.05
CA THR A 103 7.89 2.62 -6.69
C THR A 103 6.87 2.70 -7.84
N PRO A 104 7.23 3.11 -9.07
CA PRO A 104 6.27 3.10 -10.18
C PRO A 104 5.81 1.69 -10.56
N VAL A 105 6.63 0.65 -10.38
CA VAL A 105 6.17 -0.75 -10.56
C VAL A 105 5.08 -1.09 -9.55
N GLY A 106 5.27 -0.78 -8.27
CA GLY A 106 4.25 -0.97 -7.24
C GLY A 106 2.96 -0.21 -7.57
N GLY A 107 3.07 1.05 -7.99
CA GLY A 107 1.93 1.86 -8.43
C GLY A 107 1.20 1.24 -9.64
N GLY A 108 1.95 0.72 -10.62
CA GLY A 108 1.37 0.01 -11.77
C GLY A 108 0.59 -1.24 -11.36
N ILE A 109 1.12 -2.02 -10.41
CA ILE A 109 0.41 -3.19 -9.86
C ILE A 109 -0.89 -2.76 -9.17
N LEU A 110 -0.88 -1.66 -8.42
CA LEU A 110 -2.10 -1.12 -7.80
C LEU A 110 -3.13 -0.68 -8.84
N ILE A 111 -2.71 -0.03 -9.92
CA ILE A 111 -3.61 0.33 -11.03
C ILE A 111 -4.26 -0.92 -11.61
N ILE A 112 -3.49 -1.97 -11.86
CA ILE A 112 -4.02 -3.25 -12.35
C ILE A 112 -5.00 -3.86 -11.35
N ALA A 113 -4.71 -3.82 -10.05
CA ALA A 113 -5.62 -4.31 -9.01
C ALA A 113 -6.98 -3.58 -9.05
N TRP A 114 -6.96 -2.26 -9.18
CA TRP A 114 -8.17 -1.45 -9.26
C TRP A 114 -8.96 -1.71 -10.56
N ILE A 115 -8.28 -1.89 -11.70
CA ILE A 115 -8.92 -2.24 -12.97
C ILE A 115 -9.60 -3.61 -12.84
N PHE A 116 -8.92 -4.60 -12.29
CA PHE A 116 -9.50 -5.94 -12.11
C PHE A 116 -10.71 -5.89 -11.18
N LEU A 117 -10.61 -5.19 -10.05
CA LEU A 117 -11.74 -5.01 -9.17
C LEU A 117 -12.94 -4.35 -9.89
N LEU A 118 -12.67 -3.30 -10.65
CA LEU A 118 -13.71 -2.61 -11.42
C LEU A 118 -14.42 -3.56 -12.41
N ILE A 119 -13.65 -4.40 -13.10
CA ILE A 119 -14.19 -5.41 -14.02
C ILE A 119 -15.08 -6.40 -13.26
N GLU A 120 -14.60 -6.94 -12.14
CA GLU A 120 -15.35 -7.89 -11.30
C GLU A 120 -16.69 -7.30 -10.80
N LEU A 121 -16.70 -5.99 -10.52
CA LEU A 121 -17.91 -5.30 -10.07
C LEU A 121 -18.90 -5.00 -11.21
N ILE A 122 -18.42 -4.80 -12.43
CA ILE A 122 -19.27 -4.44 -13.60
C ILE A 122 -19.84 -5.67 -14.28
N VAL A 123 -19.08 -6.75 -14.42
CA VAL A 123 -19.46 -7.95 -15.18
C VAL A 123 -20.84 -8.53 -14.78
N PRO A 124 -21.21 -8.62 -13.49
CA PRO A 124 -22.53 -9.11 -13.09
C PRO A 124 -23.72 -8.28 -13.58
N PHE A 125 -23.49 -7.01 -13.97
CA PHE A 125 -24.55 -6.12 -14.46
C PHE A 125 -24.73 -6.16 -15.99
N ILE A 126 -23.78 -6.78 -16.70
CA ILE A 126 -23.79 -6.84 -18.17
C ILE A 126 -24.37 -8.18 -18.68
N ASN A 127 -24.35 -9.22 -17.84
CA ASN A 127 -24.90 -10.56 -18.12
C ASN A 127 -26.28 -10.73 -17.51
#